data_3c64e32cca454a9461dcb9f0b1b6c1f5
#
_entry.id   3c64e32cca454a9461dcb9f0b1b6c1f5
#
_cell.length_a   1.000
_cell.length_b   1.000
_cell.length_c   1.000
_cell.angle_alpha   90.00
_cell.angle_beta   90.00
_cell.angle_gamma   90.00
#
_symmetry.space_group_name_H-M   'P 1'
#
loop_
_entity.id
_entity.type
_entity.pdbx_description
1 polymer ?
#
loop_
_entity_poly.entity_id
_entity_poly.type
_entity_poly.pdbx_seq_one_letter_code
_entity_poly.pdbx_strand_id
1 'polypeptide(L)'
;MSKRKFRLLCRGAKTTAENFNYYELSVDDWCILLQHQPQFADKCDVWEYFDGYDWNDLLTEQPQLAEKCYWNKLNCFNWLTLLQSQPRFADKFDWRKLDSYDWMGFEEECWADLLAAQPQFADKCNWDSLKGFGWSELLAAQPQFAEKCDKWDEFDSINFASLISYQPQFADKCDKWDEFDGLDWELLLRSQPQFADKCDKWNEFYSGHWSSLLEKQPQFADKCNKWSEFNGWQWCELLKEQPQFADKCAKWDKFVNDYWKYLLQSQPQFISKCNKSTALVDFLLKQPQWIEHCNTSFITEKGKAKLLAKHPDLAKYFK
;
A
#
# COMPACT_ATOMS: atom_id res chain seq x y z
N MET A 1 21.20 29.89 4.03
CA MET A 1 20.68 29.59 5.39
C MET A 1 21.29 28.30 5.97
N SER A 2 21.54 28.22 7.31
CA SER A 2 22.02 26.97 7.94
C SER A 2 20.84 26.03 8.20
N LYS A 3 20.85 24.81 7.57
CA LYS A 3 19.85 23.76 7.77
C LYS A 3 19.57 23.44 9.25
N ARG A 4 20.58 23.62 10.12
CA ARG A 4 20.46 23.40 11.57
C ARG A 4 19.57 24.46 12.24
N LYS A 5 19.74 25.73 11.88
CA LYS A 5 18.94 26.84 12.45
C LYS A 5 17.49 26.72 12.02
N PHE A 6 17.22 26.38 10.76
CA PHE A 6 15.88 26.15 10.26
C PHE A 6 15.15 25.00 11.00
N ARG A 7 15.82 23.84 11.16
CA ARG A 7 15.24 22.72 11.93
C ARG A 7 14.93 23.07 13.38
N LEU A 8 15.75 23.92 14.01
CA LEU A 8 15.47 24.40 15.38
C LEU A 8 14.27 25.32 15.41
N LEU A 9 14.10 26.18 14.40
CA LEU A 9 12.94 27.05 14.26
C LEU A 9 11.65 26.24 14.11
N CYS A 10 11.64 25.25 13.21
CA CYS A 10 10.49 24.34 13.04
C CYS A 10 10.15 23.54 14.32
N ARG A 11 11.13 23.32 15.21
CA ARG A 11 10.93 22.68 16.52
C ARG A 11 10.51 23.65 17.64
N GLY A 12 10.29 24.93 17.32
CA GLY A 12 9.81 25.93 18.28
C GLY A 12 10.89 26.49 19.22
N ALA A 13 12.17 26.48 18.83
CA ALA A 13 13.25 27.06 19.65
C ALA A 13 13.12 28.59 19.71
N LYS A 14 12.66 29.14 20.85
CA LYS A 14 12.38 30.57 21.07
C LYS A 14 13.59 31.48 20.73
N THR A 15 14.77 31.15 21.23
CA THR A 15 16.00 31.93 20.98
C THR A 15 16.41 31.97 19.50
N THR A 16 16.04 30.94 18.72
CA THR A 16 16.27 30.90 17.29
C THR A 16 15.25 31.80 16.57
N ALA A 17 14.00 31.83 17.00
CA ALA A 17 12.92 32.63 16.41
C ALA A 17 13.17 34.16 16.54
N GLU A 18 13.70 34.61 17.67
CA GLU A 18 13.99 36.03 17.95
C GLU A 18 15.09 36.60 17.05
N ASN A 19 16.06 35.77 16.64
CA ASN A 19 17.24 36.18 15.89
C ASN A 19 17.27 35.59 14.47
N PHE A 20 16.13 35.14 13.96
CA PHE A 20 16.06 34.50 12.64
C PHE A 20 15.76 35.52 11.54
N ASN A 21 16.51 35.43 10.45
CA ASN A 21 16.26 36.23 9.25
C ASN A 21 15.23 35.53 8.36
N TYR A 22 13.97 35.91 8.48
CA TYR A 22 12.84 35.31 7.74
C TYR A 22 12.87 35.62 6.23
N TYR A 23 13.55 36.69 5.81
CA TYR A 23 13.69 37.04 4.39
C TYR A 23 14.61 36.09 3.59
N GLU A 24 15.33 35.21 4.27
CA GLU A 24 16.13 34.17 3.61
C GLU A 24 15.35 32.88 3.33
N LEU A 25 14.10 32.78 3.75
CA LEU A 25 13.26 31.60 3.54
C LEU A 25 12.73 31.56 2.11
N SER A 26 12.88 30.43 1.46
CA SER A 26 12.16 30.10 0.22
C SER A 26 10.67 29.84 0.50
N VAL A 27 9.87 29.72 -0.56
CA VAL A 27 8.45 29.32 -0.47
C VAL A 27 8.34 27.97 0.25
N ASP A 28 9.12 26.96 -0.17
CA ASP A 28 9.13 25.63 0.46
C ASP A 28 9.50 25.69 1.94
N ASP A 29 10.51 26.52 2.30
CA ASP A 29 10.90 26.69 3.70
C ASP A 29 9.76 27.32 4.51
N TRP A 30 9.03 28.29 3.94
CA TRP A 30 7.86 28.88 4.57
C TRP A 30 6.72 27.88 4.74
N CYS A 31 6.41 27.08 3.72
CA CYS A 31 5.39 26.03 3.80
C CYS A 31 5.70 25.07 4.96
N ILE A 32 6.92 24.54 5.02
CA ILE A 32 7.36 23.65 6.09
C ILE A 32 7.32 24.33 7.46
N LEU A 33 7.76 25.59 7.56
CA LEU A 33 7.75 26.33 8.81
C LEU A 33 6.33 26.51 9.33
N LEU A 34 5.42 26.92 8.47
CA LEU A 34 4.03 27.20 8.84
C LEU A 34 3.22 25.94 9.16
N GLN A 35 3.53 24.80 8.52
CA GLN A 35 2.96 23.51 8.90
C GLN A 35 3.27 23.17 10.36
N HIS A 36 4.48 23.48 10.84
CA HIS A 36 4.91 23.16 12.20
C HIS A 36 4.70 24.28 13.20
N GLN A 37 4.73 25.54 12.75
CA GLN A 37 4.71 26.73 13.60
C GLN A 37 3.82 27.81 12.98
N PRO A 38 2.49 27.65 12.94
CA PRO A 38 1.55 28.56 12.28
C PRO A 38 1.53 29.97 12.87
N GLN A 39 2.02 30.17 14.09
CA GLN A 39 2.12 31.49 14.71
C GLN A 39 3.11 32.44 14.00
N PHE A 40 3.91 31.95 13.04
CA PHE A 40 4.77 32.79 12.22
C PHE A 40 4.08 33.31 10.95
N ALA A 41 2.80 33.03 10.75
CA ALA A 41 2.03 33.43 9.59
C ALA A 41 2.08 34.97 9.32
N ASP A 42 2.09 35.78 10.38
CA ASP A 42 2.16 37.23 10.24
C ASP A 42 3.55 37.74 9.78
N LYS A 43 4.56 36.87 9.79
CA LYS A 43 5.90 37.19 9.29
C LYS A 43 6.12 36.74 7.86
N CYS A 44 5.21 35.95 7.29
CA CYS A 44 5.29 35.48 5.93
C CYS A 44 4.81 36.58 4.97
N ASP A 45 5.68 36.97 4.05
CA ASP A 45 5.43 37.99 3.03
C ASP A 45 5.39 37.40 1.60
N VAL A 46 5.48 36.06 1.48
CA VAL A 46 5.57 35.34 0.20
C VAL A 46 4.30 34.57 -0.16
N TRP A 47 3.16 34.86 0.45
CA TRP A 47 1.90 34.16 0.23
C TRP A 47 1.46 34.09 -1.25
N GLU A 48 1.75 35.15 -2.03
CA GLU A 48 1.41 35.20 -3.44
C GLU A 48 2.19 34.20 -4.31
N TYR A 49 3.34 33.71 -3.82
CA TYR A 49 4.19 32.74 -4.52
C TYR A 49 3.84 31.29 -4.18
N PHE A 50 2.99 31.05 -3.17
CA PHE A 50 2.49 29.71 -2.87
C PHE A 50 1.67 29.22 -4.06
N ASP A 51 1.97 28.00 -4.50
CA ASP A 51 1.18 27.32 -5.53
C ASP A 51 0.03 26.48 -4.91
N GLY A 52 -0.68 25.73 -5.75
CA GLY A 52 -1.80 24.92 -5.28
C GLY A 52 -1.39 23.77 -4.36
N TYR A 53 -0.18 23.20 -4.55
CA TYR A 53 0.35 22.14 -3.70
C TYR A 53 0.76 22.67 -2.33
N ASP A 54 1.46 23.81 -2.29
CA ASP A 54 1.82 24.49 -1.05
C ASP A 54 0.59 24.78 -0.19
N TRP A 55 -0.48 25.31 -0.84
CA TRP A 55 -1.74 25.62 -0.16
C TRP A 55 -2.46 24.36 0.33
N ASN A 56 -2.48 23.30 -0.49
CA ASN A 56 -3.09 22.04 -0.10
C ASN A 56 -2.40 21.44 1.14
N ASP A 57 -1.07 21.35 1.11
CA ASP A 57 -0.27 20.83 2.22
C ASP A 57 -0.44 21.68 3.48
N LEU A 58 -0.41 23.00 3.32
CA LEU A 58 -0.54 23.91 4.45
C LEU A 58 -1.93 23.85 5.08
N LEU A 59 -3.00 23.87 4.29
CA LEU A 59 -4.38 23.88 4.79
C LEU A 59 -4.81 22.51 5.33
N THR A 60 -4.22 21.43 4.86
CA THR A 60 -4.43 20.09 5.42
C THR A 60 -3.98 20.04 6.87
N GLU A 61 -2.79 20.60 7.18
CA GLU A 61 -2.19 20.59 8.51
C GLU A 61 -2.66 21.78 9.38
N GLN A 62 -2.85 22.95 8.77
CA GLN A 62 -3.13 24.21 9.46
C GLN A 62 -4.35 24.94 8.84
N PRO A 63 -5.57 24.39 8.99
CA PRO A 63 -6.78 24.95 8.35
C PRO A 63 -7.14 26.35 8.83
N GLN A 64 -6.62 26.80 9.98
CA GLN A 64 -6.83 28.17 10.48
C GLN A 64 -6.16 29.25 9.61
N LEU A 65 -5.22 28.86 8.70
CA LEU A 65 -4.55 29.77 7.79
C LEU A 65 -5.35 30.01 6.48
N ALA A 66 -6.58 29.49 6.40
CA ALA A 66 -7.44 29.58 5.23
C ALA A 66 -7.74 31.03 4.79
N GLU A 67 -7.71 32.00 5.72
CA GLU A 67 -7.90 33.42 5.40
C GLU A 67 -6.78 34.02 4.55
N LYS A 68 -5.59 33.37 4.56
CA LYS A 68 -4.44 33.77 3.75
C LYS A 68 -4.46 33.12 2.36
N CYS A 69 -5.32 32.11 2.14
CA CYS A 69 -5.29 31.26 0.95
C CYS A 69 -5.74 31.99 -0.32
N TYR A 70 -4.94 31.83 -1.37
CA TYR A 70 -5.29 32.20 -2.73
C TYR A 70 -6.02 31.03 -3.41
N TRP A 71 -7.31 30.85 -3.12
CA TRP A 71 -8.15 29.73 -3.57
C TRP A 71 -8.12 29.45 -5.07
N ASN A 72 -7.84 30.48 -5.89
CA ASN A 72 -7.71 30.35 -7.33
C ASN A 72 -6.42 29.65 -7.78
N LYS A 73 -5.48 29.42 -6.88
CA LYS A 73 -4.26 28.65 -7.14
C LYS A 73 -4.49 27.14 -7.05
N LEU A 74 -5.53 26.71 -6.36
CA LEU A 74 -5.84 25.29 -6.23
C LEU A 74 -6.44 24.77 -7.53
N ASN A 75 -5.78 23.80 -8.12
CA ASN A 75 -6.32 22.98 -9.21
C ASN A 75 -7.28 21.91 -8.66
N CYS A 76 -7.84 21.11 -9.55
CA CYS A 76 -8.82 20.11 -9.19
C CYS A 76 -8.25 19.05 -8.22
N PHE A 77 -7.04 18.55 -8.45
CA PHE A 77 -6.38 17.61 -7.55
C PHE A 77 -6.16 18.17 -6.14
N ASN A 78 -5.73 19.42 -6.07
CA ASN A 78 -5.55 20.10 -4.79
C ASN A 78 -6.88 20.21 -4.04
N TRP A 79 -7.97 20.55 -4.74
CA TRP A 79 -9.29 20.61 -4.14
C TRP A 79 -9.79 19.24 -3.67
N LEU A 80 -9.62 18.18 -4.48
CA LEU A 80 -10.02 16.82 -4.11
C LEU A 80 -9.33 16.40 -2.81
N THR A 81 -8.00 16.48 -2.77
CA THR A 81 -7.20 16.12 -1.59
C THR A 81 -7.57 16.99 -0.38
N LEU A 82 -7.80 18.29 -0.60
CA LEU A 82 -8.18 19.20 0.48
C LEU A 82 -9.57 18.88 1.03
N LEU A 83 -10.56 18.60 0.19
CA LEU A 83 -11.90 18.24 0.63
C LEU A 83 -11.97 16.88 1.31
N GLN A 84 -11.14 15.93 0.89
CA GLN A 84 -11.01 14.63 1.57
C GLN A 84 -10.49 14.79 3.00
N SER A 85 -9.50 15.66 3.21
CA SER A 85 -8.88 15.89 4.52
C SER A 85 -9.58 16.94 5.37
N GLN A 86 -10.09 18.01 4.74
CA GLN A 86 -10.68 19.19 5.37
C GLN A 86 -12.04 19.53 4.75
N PRO A 87 -13.10 18.76 4.97
CA PRO A 87 -14.42 18.96 4.35
C PRO A 87 -15.07 20.31 4.69
N ARG A 88 -14.58 21.01 5.72
CA ARG A 88 -15.03 22.36 6.11
C ARG A 88 -14.86 23.42 5.03
N PHE A 89 -13.99 23.16 4.03
CA PHE A 89 -13.77 24.10 2.94
C PHE A 89 -14.70 23.91 1.75
N ALA A 90 -15.69 23.00 1.87
CA ALA A 90 -16.66 22.71 0.82
C ALA A 90 -17.41 23.96 0.29
N ASP A 91 -17.64 24.95 1.16
CA ASP A 91 -18.29 26.22 0.80
C ASP A 91 -17.43 27.13 -0.10
N LYS A 92 -16.12 26.85 -0.18
CA LYS A 92 -15.18 27.60 -1.03
C LYS A 92 -15.02 26.99 -2.40
N PHE A 93 -15.49 25.74 -2.59
CA PHE A 93 -15.31 24.99 -3.82
C PHE A 93 -16.48 25.19 -4.78
N ASP A 94 -16.18 25.42 -6.05
CA ASP A 94 -17.18 25.42 -7.13
C ASP A 94 -17.40 23.99 -7.63
N TRP A 95 -18.45 23.34 -7.14
CA TRP A 95 -18.77 21.93 -7.43
C TRP A 95 -18.95 21.62 -8.91
N ARG A 96 -19.33 22.62 -9.74
CA ARG A 96 -19.46 22.44 -11.19
C ARG A 96 -18.12 22.14 -11.87
N LYS A 97 -17.01 22.44 -11.20
CA LYS A 97 -15.68 22.10 -11.71
C LYS A 97 -15.42 20.60 -11.68
N LEU A 98 -16.03 19.82 -10.80
CA LEU A 98 -15.89 18.37 -10.80
C LEU A 98 -16.48 17.69 -12.04
N ASP A 99 -17.46 18.33 -12.68
CA ASP A 99 -18.10 17.84 -13.90
C ASP A 99 -17.49 18.48 -15.17
N SER A 100 -16.38 19.21 -15.05
CA SER A 100 -15.79 19.94 -16.18
C SER A 100 -14.64 19.15 -16.81
N TYR A 101 -14.42 19.35 -18.13
CA TYR A 101 -13.34 18.76 -18.93
C TYR A 101 -11.91 19.02 -18.39
N ASP A 102 -11.74 19.85 -17.37
CA ASP A 102 -10.45 20.17 -16.76
C ASP A 102 -9.80 18.97 -16.03
N TRP A 103 -10.53 17.87 -15.80
CA TRP A 103 -10.06 16.66 -15.15
C TRP A 103 -9.45 15.61 -16.09
N MET A 104 -9.34 15.92 -17.39
CA MET A 104 -8.72 15.04 -18.41
C MET A 104 -9.31 13.61 -18.45
N GLY A 105 -10.59 13.44 -18.13
CA GLY A 105 -11.29 12.15 -18.19
C GLY A 105 -11.29 11.34 -16.89
N PHE A 106 -10.85 11.92 -15.76
CA PHE A 106 -10.86 11.29 -14.44
C PHE A 106 -12.05 11.70 -13.55
N GLU A 107 -13.14 12.21 -14.15
CA GLU A 107 -14.29 12.73 -13.39
C GLU A 107 -14.93 11.66 -12.50
N GLU A 108 -15.04 10.42 -13.01
CA GLU A 108 -15.63 9.31 -12.26
C GLU A 108 -14.80 8.90 -11.05
N GLU A 109 -13.46 8.86 -11.21
CA GLU A 109 -12.54 8.53 -10.11
C GLU A 109 -12.58 9.61 -9.02
N CYS A 110 -12.67 10.89 -9.44
CA CYS A 110 -12.72 12.01 -8.50
C CYS A 110 -13.97 12.00 -7.61
N TRP A 111 -15.14 11.69 -8.18
CA TRP A 111 -16.36 11.56 -7.39
C TRP A 111 -16.35 10.31 -6.52
N ALA A 112 -15.88 9.16 -7.04
CA ALA A 112 -15.77 7.93 -6.27
C ALA A 112 -14.85 8.12 -5.06
N ASP A 113 -13.66 8.67 -5.27
CA ASP A 113 -12.68 8.97 -4.23
C ASP A 113 -13.19 9.96 -3.18
N LEU A 114 -13.84 11.04 -3.65
CA LEU A 114 -14.37 12.04 -2.73
C LEU A 114 -15.48 11.48 -1.87
N LEU A 115 -16.44 10.74 -2.45
CA LEU A 115 -17.56 10.16 -1.71
C LEU A 115 -17.13 8.97 -0.85
N ALA A 116 -16.10 8.22 -1.26
CA ALA A 116 -15.51 7.18 -0.43
C ALA A 116 -14.97 7.76 0.89
N ALA A 117 -14.30 8.92 0.82
CA ALA A 117 -13.74 9.59 1.98
C ALA A 117 -14.78 10.45 2.74
N GLN A 118 -15.68 11.10 2.02
CA GLN A 118 -16.60 12.13 2.55
C GLN A 118 -18.02 11.93 2.01
N PRO A 119 -18.75 10.90 2.47
CA PRO A 119 -20.10 10.55 1.96
C PRO A 119 -21.16 11.63 2.15
N GLN A 120 -20.92 12.63 3.01
CA GLN A 120 -21.83 13.76 3.21
C GLN A 120 -21.93 14.69 2.00
N PHE A 121 -21.04 14.57 1.00
CA PHE A 121 -21.13 15.31 -0.25
C PHE A 121 -22.00 14.66 -1.33
N ALA A 122 -22.70 13.59 -0.99
CA ALA A 122 -23.55 12.85 -1.92
C ALA A 122 -24.68 13.72 -2.58
N ASP A 123 -25.11 14.80 -1.92
CA ASP A 123 -26.07 15.75 -2.45
C ASP A 123 -25.48 16.69 -3.53
N LYS A 124 -24.15 16.71 -3.67
CA LYS A 124 -23.43 17.49 -4.68
C LYS A 124 -23.05 16.66 -5.91
N CYS A 125 -23.07 15.32 -5.76
CA CYS A 125 -22.59 14.40 -6.78
C CYS A 125 -23.48 14.41 -8.03
N ASN A 126 -22.83 14.52 -9.18
CA ASN A 126 -23.43 14.17 -10.46
C ASN A 126 -23.29 12.66 -10.65
N TRP A 127 -24.30 11.89 -10.21
CA TRP A 127 -24.29 10.42 -10.27
C TRP A 127 -24.15 9.87 -11.69
N ASP A 128 -24.58 10.64 -12.71
CA ASP A 128 -24.45 10.24 -14.11
C ASP A 128 -23.00 10.24 -14.61
N SER A 129 -22.08 10.92 -13.92
CA SER A 129 -20.66 10.92 -14.25
C SER A 129 -19.94 9.64 -13.83
N LEU A 130 -20.45 8.93 -12.82
CA LEU A 130 -19.90 7.65 -12.39
C LEU A 130 -20.23 6.54 -13.39
N LYS A 131 -19.22 5.75 -13.77
CA LYS A 131 -19.33 4.57 -14.62
C LYS A 131 -18.97 3.31 -13.83
N GLY A 132 -18.89 2.16 -14.50
CA GLY A 132 -18.69 0.86 -13.86
C GLY A 132 -17.51 0.85 -12.89
N PHE A 133 -16.34 1.37 -13.27
CA PHE A 133 -15.17 1.44 -12.40
C PHE A 133 -15.42 2.35 -11.18
N GLY A 134 -15.84 3.61 -11.40
CA GLY A 134 -16.10 4.56 -10.32
C GLY A 134 -17.18 4.07 -9.35
N TRP A 135 -18.23 3.42 -9.86
CA TRP A 135 -19.24 2.78 -9.02
C TRP A 135 -18.68 1.63 -8.20
N SER A 136 -17.85 0.76 -8.78
CA SER A 136 -17.28 -0.39 -8.05
C SER A 136 -16.42 0.06 -6.87
N GLU A 137 -15.56 1.07 -7.07
CA GLU A 137 -14.74 1.67 -6.02
C GLU A 137 -15.59 2.35 -4.93
N LEU A 138 -16.58 3.14 -5.35
CA LEU A 138 -17.47 3.81 -4.42
C LEU A 138 -18.26 2.81 -3.56
N LEU A 139 -18.86 1.79 -4.18
CA LEU A 139 -19.66 0.80 -3.47
C LEU A 139 -18.82 -0.14 -2.60
N ALA A 140 -17.55 -0.37 -2.97
CA ALA A 140 -16.61 -1.10 -2.10
C ALA A 140 -16.38 -0.37 -0.78
N ALA A 141 -16.27 0.97 -0.82
CA ALA A 141 -16.05 1.81 0.35
C ALA A 141 -17.36 2.20 1.07
N GLN A 142 -18.43 2.50 0.31
CA GLN A 142 -19.68 3.09 0.81
C GLN A 142 -20.89 2.34 0.23
N PRO A 143 -21.17 1.09 0.68
CA PRO A 143 -22.23 0.23 0.11
C PRO A 143 -23.64 0.82 0.23
N GLN A 144 -23.88 1.81 1.10
CA GLN A 144 -25.16 2.47 1.24
C GLN A 144 -25.61 3.25 -0.01
N PHE A 145 -24.68 3.54 -0.95
CA PHE A 145 -25.04 4.18 -2.20
C PHE A 145 -25.53 3.23 -3.29
N ALA A 146 -25.65 1.93 -3.00
CA ALA A 146 -26.11 0.93 -3.97
C ALA A 146 -27.49 1.22 -4.57
N GLU A 147 -28.39 1.88 -3.81
CA GLU A 147 -29.70 2.30 -4.30
C GLU A 147 -29.65 3.43 -5.34
N LYS A 148 -28.49 4.13 -5.42
CA LYS A 148 -28.24 5.18 -6.41
C LYS A 148 -27.64 4.63 -7.70
N CYS A 149 -27.06 3.43 -7.64
CA CYS A 149 -26.41 2.82 -8.80
C CYS A 149 -27.49 2.18 -9.72
N ASP A 150 -27.66 2.75 -10.90
CA ASP A 150 -28.48 2.21 -11.98
C ASP A 150 -27.66 1.63 -13.15
N LYS A 151 -26.32 1.64 -13.03
CA LYS A 151 -25.37 1.28 -14.08
C LYS A 151 -24.65 -0.06 -13.83
N TRP A 152 -25.32 -1.02 -13.22
CA TRP A 152 -24.75 -2.36 -12.97
C TRP A 152 -24.31 -3.07 -14.26
N ASP A 153 -24.95 -2.77 -15.38
CA ASP A 153 -24.61 -3.30 -16.71
C ASP A 153 -23.29 -2.75 -17.30
N GLU A 154 -22.82 -1.61 -16.78
CA GLU A 154 -21.51 -1.05 -17.15
C GLU A 154 -20.33 -1.72 -16.40
N PHE A 155 -20.60 -2.53 -15.36
CA PHE A 155 -19.55 -3.25 -14.64
C PHE A 155 -18.98 -4.37 -15.53
N ASP A 156 -17.66 -4.45 -15.61
CA ASP A 156 -16.98 -5.61 -16.20
C ASP A 156 -16.63 -6.67 -15.12
N SER A 157 -15.96 -7.75 -15.51
CA SER A 157 -15.60 -8.85 -14.61
C SER A 157 -14.72 -8.39 -13.45
N ILE A 158 -13.72 -7.54 -13.72
CA ILE A 158 -12.80 -7.04 -12.66
C ILE A 158 -13.50 -6.08 -11.71
N ASN A 159 -14.45 -5.26 -12.18
CA ASN A 159 -15.25 -4.39 -11.32
C ASN A 159 -16.08 -5.22 -10.35
N PHE A 160 -16.74 -6.28 -10.83
CA PHE A 160 -17.48 -7.19 -9.96
C PHE A 160 -16.56 -7.98 -9.03
N ALA A 161 -15.44 -8.51 -9.51
CA ALA A 161 -14.51 -9.26 -8.67
C ALA A 161 -13.97 -8.38 -7.54
N SER A 162 -13.58 -7.14 -7.85
CA SER A 162 -13.16 -6.15 -6.86
C SER A 162 -14.28 -5.85 -5.86
N LEU A 163 -15.45 -5.43 -6.35
CA LEU A 163 -16.56 -5.06 -5.49
C LEU A 163 -16.98 -6.20 -4.56
N ILE A 164 -17.18 -7.42 -5.08
CA ILE A 164 -17.62 -8.57 -4.29
C ILE A 164 -16.55 -9.02 -3.30
N SER A 165 -15.28 -8.80 -3.60
CA SER A 165 -14.18 -9.11 -2.67
C SER A 165 -14.27 -8.33 -1.36
N TYR A 166 -14.74 -7.08 -1.41
CA TYR A 166 -15.00 -6.22 -0.25
C TYR A 166 -16.43 -6.31 0.28
N GLN A 167 -17.40 -6.44 -0.62
CA GLN A 167 -18.84 -6.37 -0.32
C GLN A 167 -19.58 -7.59 -0.92
N PRO A 168 -19.46 -8.78 -0.32
CA PRO A 168 -20.01 -10.04 -0.87
C PRO A 168 -21.52 -10.03 -1.05
N GLN A 169 -22.25 -9.12 -0.39
CA GLN A 169 -23.71 -8.96 -0.56
C GLN A 169 -24.12 -8.52 -1.97
N PHE A 170 -23.18 -8.00 -2.78
CA PHE A 170 -23.48 -7.62 -4.17
C PHE A 170 -23.24 -8.76 -5.18
N ALA A 171 -22.95 -9.96 -4.71
CA ALA A 171 -22.78 -11.13 -5.59
C ALA A 171 -24.03 -11.44 -6.44
N ASP A 172 -25.22 -11.12 -5.93
CA ASP A 172 -26.48 -11.30 -6.67
C ASP A 172 -26.68 -10.29 -7.81
N LYS A 173 -25.88 -9.22 -7.84
CA LYS A 173 -25.87 -8.23 -8.92
C LYS A 173 -24.97 -8.64 -10.08
N CYS A 174 -24.03 -9.56 -9.84
CA CYS A 174 -23.09 -10.00 -10.85
C CYS A 174 -23.76 -10.99 -11.83
N ASP A 175 -23.83 -10.59 -13.09
CA ASP A 175 -24.27 -11.43 -14.21
C ASP A 175 -23.10 -11.88 -15.12
N LYS A 176 -21.85 -11.53 -14.74
CA LYS A 176 -20.62 -11.73 -15.53
C LYS A 176 -19.70 -12.82 -14.99
N TRP A 177 -20.21 -13.75 -14.19
CA TRP A 177 -19.42 -14.84 -13.61
C TRP A 177 -18.66 -15.67 -14.65
N ASP A 178 -19.22 -15.86 -15.84
CA ASP A 178 -18.62 -16.56 -16.95
C ASP A 178 -17.50 -15.78 -17.66
N GLU A 179 -17.47 -14.46 -17.48
CA GLU A 179 -16.41 -13.60 -18.00
C GLU A 179 -15.18 -13.54 -17.08
N PHE A 180 -15.31 -13.96 -15.79
CA PHE A 180 -14.18 -13.93 -14.85
C PHE A 180 -13.01 -14.76 -15.36
N ASP A 181 -11.82 -14.19 -15.37
CA ASP A 181 -10.59 -14.89 -15.68
C ASP A 181 -9.84 -15.37 -14.42
N GLY A 182 -8.62 -15.89 -14.59
CA GLY A 182 -7.82 -16.37 -13.46
C GLY A 182 -7.42 -15.28 -12.45
N LEU A 183 -7.31 -14.02 -12.90
CA LEU A 183 -7.01 -12.88 -12.02
C LEU A 183 -8.25 -12.47 -11.20
N ASP A 184 -9.40 -12.36 -11.87
CA ASP A 184 -10.67 -12.02 -11.22
C ASP A 184 -11.02 -13.03 -10.12
N TRP A 185 -10.87 -14.32 -10.44
CA TRP A 185 -11.09 -15.40 -9.48
C TRP A 185 -10.07 -15.41 -8.34
N GLU A 186 -8.79 -15.14 -8.62
CA GLU A 186 -7.78 -15.03 -7.57
C GLU A 186 -8.11 -13.91 -6.59
N LEU A 187 -8.41 -12.72 -7.13
CA LEU A 187 -8.78 -11.55 -6.33
C LEU A 187 -9.99 -11.86 -5.42
N LEU A 188 -11.05 -12.42 -6.01
CA LEU A 188 -12.26 -12.75 -5.26
C LEU A 188 -12.00 -13.83 -4.21
N LEU A 189 -11.42 -14.96 -4.59
CA LEU A 189 -11.29 -16.11 -3.71
C LEU A 189 -10.30 -15.92 -2.56
N ARG A 190 -9.35 -15.00 -2.69
CA ARG A 190 -8.45 -14.63 -1.58
C ARG A 190 -9.20 -14.09 -0.37
N SER A 191 -10.24 -13.30 -0.60
CA SER A 191 -11.03 -12.66 0.46
C SER A 191 -12.35 -13.37 0.72
N GLN A 192 -12.96 -13.98 -0.31
CA GLN A 192 -14.31 -14.57 -0.27
C GLN A 192 -14.29 -16.03 -0.77
N PRO A 193 -13.66 -16.97 -0.03
CA PRO A 193 -13.50 -18.36 -0.46
C PRO A 193 -14.82 -19.12 -0.64
N GLN A 194 -15.94 -18.61 -0.10
CA GLN A 194 -17.26 -19.23 -0.27
C GLN A 194 -17.77 -19.21 -1.72
N PHE A 195 -17.17 -18.40 -2.61
CA PHE A 195 -17.52 -18.40 -4.03
C PHE A 195 -16.74 -19.42 -4.86
N ALA A 196 -15.95 -20.28 -4.22
CA ALA A 196 -15.12 -21.28 -4.92
C ALA A 196 -15.94 -22.28 -5.77
N ASP A 197 -17.19 -22.55 -5.38
CA ASP A 197 -18.07 -23.44 -6.13
C ASP A 197 -18.55 -22.82 -7.47
N LYS A 198 -18.46 -21.50 -7.61
CA LYS A 198 -18.76 -20.79 -8.85
C LYS A 198 -17.56 -20.78 -9.82
N CYS A 199 -16.35 -21.01 -9.33
CA CYS A 199 -15.13 -20.98 -10.15
C CYS A 199 -14.99 -22.28 -10.96
N ASP A 200 -15.07 -22.19 -12.27
CA ASP A 200 -14.81 -23.29 -13.21
C ASP A 200 -13.47 -23.14 -13.95
N LYS A 201 -12.77 -22.02 -13.75
CA LYS A 201 -11.54 -21.64 -14.48
C LYS A 201 -10.23 -21.86 -13.71
N TRP A 202 -10.19 -22.83 -12.78
CA TRP A 202 -8.98 -23.19 -12.03
C TRP A 202 -7.75 -23.49 -12.90
N ASN A 203 -7.97 -23.94 -14.12
CA ASN A 203 -6.91 -24.22 -15.10
C ASN A 203 -6.26 -22.96 -15.69
N GLU A 204 -6.90 -21.81 -15.60
CA GLU A 204 -6.39 -20.51 -16.06
C GLU A 204 -5.46 -19.86 -15.04
N PHE A 205 -5.44 -20.39 -13.79
CA PHE A 205 -4.53 -19.88 -12.77
C PHE A 205 -3.09 -20.23 -13.13
N TYR A 206 -2.24 -19.24 -13.28
CA TYR A 206 -0.80 -19.44 -13.38
C TYR A 206 -0.14 -19.44 -11.98
N SER A 207 1.17 -19.70 -11.93
CA SER A 207 1.90 -19.87 -10.65
C SER A 207 1.79 -18.66 -9.70
N GLY A 208 1.65 -17.43 -10.25
CA GLY A 208 1.46 -16.22 -9.46
C GLY A 208 0.12 -16.22 -8.73
N HIS A 209 -0.98 -16.50 -9.45
CA HIS A 209 -2.32 -16.59 -8.85
C HIS A 209 -2.37 -17.66 -7.77
N TRP A 210 -1.80 -18.86 -8.06
CA TRP A 210 -1.77 -19.95 -7.08
C TRP A 210 -0.97 -19.61 -5.83
N SER A 211 0.22 -19.00 -5.96
CA SER A 211 1.03 -18.67 -4.78
C SER A 211 0.32 -17.65 -3.89
N SER A 212 -0.29 -16.65 -4.49
CA SER A 212 -1.04 -15.60 -3.81
C SER A 212 -2.32 -16.13 -3.15
N LEU A 213 -3.08 -16.97 -3.87
CA LEU A 213 -4.30 -17.58 -3.33
C LEU A 213 -3.98 -18.52 -2.15
N LEU A 214 -3.00 -19.42 -2.31
CA LEU A 214 -2.64 -20.40 -1.29
C LEU A 214 -2.01 -19.80 -0.04
N GLU A 215 -1.40 -18.63 -0.16
CA GLU A 215 -0.91 -17.86 0.99
C GLU A 215 -2.05 -17.52 1.96
N LYS A 216 -3.22 -17.14 1.44
CA LYS A 216 -4.40 -16.74 2.22
C LYS A 216 -5.39 -17.89 2.41
N GLN A 217 -5.53 -18.77 1.44
CA GLN A 217 -6.56 -19.82 1.39
C GLN A 217 -5.92 -21.19 1.12
N PRO A 218 -5.18 -21.77 2.10
CA PRO A 218 -4.47 -23.04 1.92
C PRO A 218 -5.37 -24.24 1.63
N GLN A 219 -6.68 -24.15 1.89
CA GLN A 219 -7.65 -25.21 1.59
C GLN A 219 -7.81 -25.51 0.10
N PHE A 220 -7.36 -24.61 -0.78
CA PHE A 220 -7.39 -24.83 -2.24
C PHE A 220 -6.15 -25.55 -2.78
N ALA A 221 -5.27 -26.02 -1.90
CA ALA A 221 -4.02 -26.68 -2.29
C ALA A 221 -4.22 -27.92 -3.19
N ASP A 222 -5.31 -28.67 -3.00
CA ASP A 222 -5.61 -29.85 -3.81
C ASP A 222 -6.04 -29.50 -5.24
N LYS A 223 -6.48 -28.26 -5.47
CA LYS A 223 -6.81 -27.77 -6.81
C LYS A 223 -5.58 -27.27 -7.59
N CYS A 224 -4.47 -26.96 -6.88
CA CYS A 224 -3.26 -26.43 -7.50
C CYS A 224 -2.51 -27.49 -8.28
N ASN A 225 -2.35 -27.26 -9.58
CA ASN A 225 -1.58 -28.11 -10.50
C ASN A 225 -0.25 -27.44 -10.97
N LYS A 226 0.11 -26.28 -10.39
CA LYS A 226 1.24 -25.43 -10.83
C LYS A 226 2.43 -25.43 -9.85
N TRP A 227 2.49 -26.33 -8.88
CA TRP A 227 3.55 -26.38 -7.87
C TRP A 227 4.97 -26.37 -8.49
N SER A 228 5.16 -27.08 -9.61
CA SER A 228 6.46 -27.12 -10.30
C SER A 228 6.84 -25.81 -11.00
N GLU A 229 5.88 -24.92 -11.24
CA GLU A 229 6.11 -23.65 -11.90
C GLU A 229 6.52 -22.54 -10.94
N PHE A 230 6.26 -22.70 -9.61
CA PHE A 230 6.60 -21.69 -8.62
C PHE A 230 8.09 -21.37 -8.64
N ASN A 231 8.42 -20.08 -8.69
CA ASN A 231 9.79 -19.60 -8.57
C ASN A 231 10.23 -19.46 -7.10
N GLY A 232 11.50 -19.12 -6.88
CA GLY A 232 12.04 -19.01 -5.51
C GLY A 232 11.37 -17.94 -4.64
N TRP A 233 10.90 -16.84 -5.24
CA TRP A 233 10.17 -15.80 -4.51
C TRP A 233 8.77 -16.29 -4.09
N GLN A 234 8.02 -16.87 -5.01
CA GLN A 234 6.68 -17.41 -4.75
C GLN A 234 6.72 -18.48 -3.64
N TRP A 235 7.72 -19.37 -3.68
CA TRP A 235 7.92 -20.32 -2.61
C TRP A 235 8.28 -19.66 -1.28
N CYS A 236 9.11 -18.61 -1.29
CA CYS A 236 9.49 -17.90 -0.09
C CYS A 236 8.28 -17.25 0.59
N GLU A 237 7.44 -16.52 -0.17
CA GLU A 237 6.22 -15.91 0.37
C GLU A 237 5.23 -16.97 0.88
N LEU A 238 4.98 -18.00 0.07
CA LEU A 238 4.07 -19.08 0.48
C LEU A 238 4.52 -19.77 1.75
N LEU A 239 5.79 -20.20 1.83
CA LEU A 239 6.30 -20.93 2.99
C LEU A 239 6.45 -20.10 4.25
N LYS A 240 6.54 -18.80 4.11
CA LYS A 240 6.52 -17.87 5.25
C LYS A 240 5.18 -17.92 5.98
N GLU A 241 4.08 -17.92 5.25
CA GLU A 241 2.71 -17.92 5.78
C GLU A 241 2.18 -19.36 5.99
N GLN A 242 2.55 -20.30 5.10
CA GLN A 242 2.02 -21.66 5.02
C GLN A 242 3.15 -22.69 5.00
N PRO A 243 3.90 -22.87 6.12
CA PRO A 243 5.06 -23.76 6.18
C PRO A 243 4.74 -25.26 5.94
N GLN A 244 3.48 -25.67 6.06
CA GLN A 244 3.02 -27.03 5.76
C GLN A 244 3.21 -27.44 4.31
N PHE A 245 3.38 -26.49 3.38
CA PHE A 245 3.65 -26.80 1.97
C PHE A 245 5.13 -27.05 1.65
N ALA A 246 5.99 -27.12 2.66
CA ALA A 246 7.42 -27.35 2.48
C ALA A 246 7.75 -28.64 1.70
N ASP A 247 6.94 -29.69 1.87
CA ASP A 247 7.12 -30.97 1.17
C ASP A 247 6.77 -30.87 -0.33
N LYS A 248 6.00 -29.86 -0.73
CA LYS A 248 5.71 -29.59 -2.14
C LYS A 248 6.85 -28.81 -2.82
N CYS A 249 7.72 -28.14 -2.04
CA CYS A 249 8.82 -27.35 -2.58
C CYS A 249 9.99 -28.23 -3.02
N ALA A 250 10.15 -28.42 -4.33
CA ALA A 250 11.30 -29.10 -4.93
C ALA A 250 12.46 -28.15 -5.28
N LYS A 251 12.30 -26.83 -5.11
CA LYS A 251 13.20 -25.79 -5.65
C LYS A 251 14.00 -25.03 -4.60
N TRP A 252 14.38 -25.67 -3.47
CA TRP A 252 15.19 -25.07 -2.43
C TRP A 252 16.54 -24.51 -2.93
N ASP A 253 17.10 -25.10 -3.99
CA ASP A 253 18.33 -24.67 -4.64
C ASP A 253 18.20 -23.32 -5.36
N LYS A 254 16.98 -22.95 -5.77
CA LYS A 254 16.67 -21.70 -6.47
C LYS A 254 16.54 -20.49 -5.53
N PHE A 255 16.51 -20.71 -4.23
CA PHE A 255 16.44 -19.62 -3.26
C PHE A 255 17.77 -18.86 -3.24
N VAL A 256 17.70 -17.55 -3.47
CA VAL A 256 18.82 -16.63 -3.32
C VAL A 256 19.02 -16.24 -1.85
N ASN A 257 20.15 -15.59 -1.53
CA ASN A 257 20.46 -15.20 -0.16
C ASN A 257 19.34 -14.39 0.52
N ASP A 258 18.72 -13.45 -0.21
CA ASP A 258 17.73 -12.56 0.37
C ASP A 258 16.42 -13.30 0.67
N TYR A 259 16.01 -14.25 -0.18
CA TYR A 259 14.85 -15.11 0.09
C TYR A 259 15.08 -15.97 1.34
N TRP A 260 16.28 -16.55 1.49
CA TRP A 260 16.65 -17.29 2.68
C TRP A 260 16.67 -16.42 3.94
N LYS A 261 17.25 -15.23 3.89
CA LYS A 261 17.25 -14.30 5.03
C LYS A 261 15.84 -13.95 5.47
N TYR A 262 14.97 -13.71 4.51
CA TYR A 262 13.57 -13.37 4.75
C TYR A 262 12.79 -14.56 5.34
N LEU A 263 12.92 -15.75 4.73
CA LEU A 263 12.23 -16.96 5.18
C LEU A 263 12.69 -17.38 6.58
N LEU A 264 14.01 -17.40 6.86
CA LEU A 264 14.53 -17.83 8.15
C LEU A 264 14.18 -16.90 9.31
N GLN A 265 13.83 -15.64 9.05
CA GLN A 265 13.35 -14.73 10.09
C GLN A 265 11.98 -15.13 10.63
N SER A 266 11.11 -15.64 9.79
CA SER A 266 9.75 -16.05 10.15
C SER A 266 9.65 -17.55 10.42
N GLN A 267 10.43 -18.37 9.69
CA GLN A 267 10.36 -19.82 9.70
C GLN A 267 11.75 -20.44 9.88
N PRO A 268 12.37 -20.32 11.07
CA PRO A 268 13.75 -20.77 11.34
C PRO A 268 13.95 -22.28 11.18
N GLN A 269 12.88 -23.10 11.26
CA GLN A 269 12.97 -24.55 11.07
C GLN A 269 13.46 -24.96 9.68
N PHE A 270 13.40 -24.07 8.68
CA PHE A 270 13.91 -24.34 7.34
C PHE A 270 15.44 -24.16 7.20
N ILE A 271 16.14 -23.84 8.29
CA ILE A 271 17.61 -23.68 8.28
C ILE A 271 18.34 -24.92 7.73
N SER A 272 17.81 -26.10 7.97
CA SER A 272 18.39 -27.38 7.46
C SER A 272 18.35 -27.47 5.93
N LYS A 273 17.46 -26.73 5.27
CA LYS A 273 17.33 -26.66 3.80
C LYS A 273 18.20 -25.56 3.19
N CYS A 274 18.70 -24.62 3.98
CA CYS A 274 19.45 -23.47 3.48
C CYS A 274 20.86 -23.86 3.06
N ASN A 275 21.20 -23.58 1.80
CA ASN A 275 22.50 -23.84 1.19
C ASN A 275 23.31 -22.54 0.89
N LYS A 276 22.91 -21.40 1.44
CA LYS A 276 23.55 -20.12 1.19
C LYS A 276 24.31 -19.63 2.43
N SER A 277 25.65 -19.64 2.33
CA SER A 277 26.56 -19.28 3.44
C SER A 277 26.22 -17.92 4.05
N THR A 278 25.98 -16.90 3.24
CA THR A 278 25.68 -15.55 3.75
C THR A 278 24.41 -15.51 4.56
N ALA A 279 23.34 -16.15 4.09
CA ALA A 279 22.06 -16.21 4.79
C ALA A 279 22.20 -16.98 6.12
N LEU A 280 22.90 -18.14 6.12
CA LEU A 280 23.18 -18.90 7.33
C LEU A 280 23.96 -18.10 8.35
N VAL A 281 25.03 -17.45 7.93
CA VAL A 281 25.86 -16.62 8.82
C VAL A 281 25.07 -15.47 9.42
N ASP A 282 24.35 -14.71 8.60
CA ASP A 282 23.57 -13.55 9.06
C ASP A 282 22.46 -13.97 10.04
N PHE A 283 21.85 -15.13 9.83
CA PHE A 283 20.85 -15.69 10.73
C PHE A 283 21.48 -16.18 12.05
N LEU A 284 22.55 -17.00 11.99
CA LEU A 284 23.22 -17.55 13.16
C LEU A 284 23.91 -16.51 14.04
N LEU A 285 24.33 -15.37 13.48
CA LEU A 285 24.82 -14.24 14.27
C LEU A 285 23.77 -13.63 15.20
N LYS A 286 22.49 -13.79 14.87
CA LYS A 286 21.35 -13.31 15.67
C LYS A 286 20.76 -14.42 16.54
N GLN A 287 20.75 -15.66 16.03
CA GLN A 287 20.13 -16.82 16.65
C GLN A 287 21.07 -18.03 16.63
N PRO A 288 22.18 -18.03 17.43
CA PRO A 288 23.22 -19.06 17.41
C PRO A 288 22.74 -20.45 17.83
N GLN A 289 21.65 -20.55 18.59
CA GLN A 289 21.06 -21.82 19.03
C GLN A 289 20.61 -22.73 17.88
N TRP A 290 20.38 -22.17 16.70
CA TRP A 290 19.95 -22.93 15.53
C TRP A 290 21.09 -23.64 14.78
N ILE A 291 22.36 -23.51 15.23
CA ILE A 291 23.51 -24.17 14.60
C ILE A 291 23.39 -25.68 14.54
N GLU A 292 22.74 -26.31 15.53
CA GLU A 292 22.54 -27.76 15.59
C GLU A 292 21.65 -28.30 14.47
N HIS A 293 20.79 -27.44 13.92
CA HIS A 293 19.87 -27.77 12.84
C HIS A 293 20.43 -27.35 11.47
N CYS A 294 21.61 -26.74 11.44
CA CYS A 294 22.24 -26.19 10.24
C CYS A 294 23.21 -27.17 9.60
N ASN A 295 23.21 -27.25 8.26
CA ASN A 295 24.32 -27.92 7.57
C ASN A 295 25.51 -26.94 7.47
N THR A 296 26.45 -27.08 8.42
CA THR A 296 27.61 -26.20 8.54
C THR A 296 28.59 -26.30 7.36
N SER A 297 28.51 -27.35 6.52
CA SER A 297 29.36 -27.50 5.32
C SER A 297 29.13 -26.40 4.28
N PHE A 298 27.97 -25.76 4.29
CA PHE A 298 27.68 -24.62 3.41
C PHE A 298 28.26 -23.28 3.91
N ILE A 299 28.78 -23.23 5.15
CA ILE A 299 29.36 -22.00 5.70
C ILE A 299 30.81 -21.90 5.25
N THR A 300 31.13 -20.84 4.51
CA THR A 300 32.51 -20.55 4.05
C THR A 300 33.47 -20.27 5.21
N GLU A 301 34.78 -20.45 5.01
CA GLU A 301 35.79 -20.12 6.03
C GLU A 301 35.69 -18.68 6.55
N LYS A 302 35.39 -17.73 5.66
CA LYS A 302 35.11 -16.33 6.05
C LYS A 302 33.86 -16.23 6.94
N GLY A 303 32.84 -17.00 6.64
CA GLY A 303 31.61 -17.09 7.44
C GLY A 303 31.85 -17.68 8.82
N LYS A 304 32.64 -18.77 8.90
CA LYS A 304 33.06 -19.37 10.17
C LYS A 304 33.83 -18.38 11.05
N ALA A 305 34.82 -17.70 10.46
CA ALA A 305 35.59 -16.70 11.19
C ALA A 305 34.69 -15.60 11.78
N LYS A 306 33.70 -15.12 11.00
CA LYS A 306 32.73 -14.10 11.44
C LYS A 306 31.85 -14.60 12.58
N LEU A 307 31.39 -15.86 12.52
CA LEU A 307 30.56 -16.48 13.58
C LEU A 307 31.38 -16.69 14.85
N LEU A 308 32.57 -17.26 14.75
CA LEU A 308 33.42 -17.55 15.90
C LEU A 308 33.95 -16.31 16.61
N ALA A 309 34.13 -15.20 15.87
CA ALA A 309 34.48 -13.90 16.46
C ALA A 309 33.40 -13.38 17.43
N LYS A 310 32.12 -13.68 17.16
CA LYS A 310 30.99 -13.24 17.99
C LYS A 310 30.53 -14.33 18.97
N HIS A 311 30.59 -15.59 18.54
CA HIS A 311 30.10 -16.75 19.26
C HIS A 311 31.19 -17.89 19.29
N PRO A 312 32.24 -17.78 20.12
CA PRO A 312 33.37 -18.74 20.16
C PRO A 312 32.95 -20.17 20.53
N ASP A 313 31.87 -20.31 21.27
CA ASP A 313 31.27 -21.60 21.69
C ASP A 313 30.77 -22.46 20.53
N LEU A 314 30.56 -21.85 19.35
CA LEU A 314 30.13 -22.55 18.14
C LEU A 314 31.27 -23.38 17.49
N ALA A 315 32.53 -23.25 17.95
CA ALA A 315 33.69 -23.94 17.35
C ALA A 315 33.49 -25.48 17.30
N LYS A 316 32.77 -26.05 18.26
CA LYS A 316 32.47 -27.49 18.32
C LYS A 316 31.67 -28.02 17.11
N TYR A 317 30.95 -27.17 16.40
CA TYR A 317 30.13 -27.53 15.22
C TYR A 317 30.86 -27.44 13.89
N PHE A 318 32.09 -26.96 13.87
CA PHE A 318 32.92 -26.80 12.67
C PHE A 318 34.12 -27.76 12.59
N LYS A 319 34.05 -28.88 13.30
CA LYS A 319 35.08 -29.92 13.27
C LYS A 319 35.00 -30.80 12.03
#